data_a50c919d1e61cac1bebc17cddd1418e2
#
_entry.id   a50c919d1e61cac1bebc17cddd1418e2
#
_cell.length_a   1.000
_cell.length_b   1.000
_cell.length_c   1.000
_cell.angle_alpha   90.00
_cell.angle_beta   90.00
_cell.angle_gamma   90.00
#
_symmetry.space_group_name_H-M   'P 1'
#
loop_
_entity.id
_entity.type
_entity.pdbx_description
1 polymer ?
#
loop_
_entity_poly.entity_id
_entity_poly.type
_entity_poly.pdbx_seq_one_letter_code
_entity_poly.pdbx_strand_id
1 'polypeptide(L)'
;NNSKYLDSIVETAVEWWSPYSHLLTVIGYGNHETAIIKWQETDILARFVKLLNLKNHTNVQVGGYGGWLIVNSIVREKPEGQRGSSRSIKIKYFHGSGGGGVVTKGALNLTRAMEMYEDFDVFTMGHIHENAARNDARDTIVQGGDTYRHNQKQLHMCLTGTYKEEYGTGSKGWHVERGAPIKPVGGRILT
;
A
#
# COMPACT_ATOMS: atom_id res chain seq x y z
N ASN A 1 19.66 0.57 -28.38
CA ASN A 1 20.04 0.85 -26.98
C ASN A 1 19.66 2.30 -26.67
N ASN A 2 18.55 2.49 -26.00
CA ASN A 2 18.16 3.81 -25.53
C ASN A 2 18.87 4.08 -24.20
N SER A 3 19.98 4.83 -24.23
CA SER A 3 20.76 5.18 -23.03
C SER A 3 19.94 5.99 -22.00
N LYS A 4 18.75 6.49 -22.39
CA LYS A 4 17.84 7.26 -21.54
C LYS A 4 16.57 6.48 -21.18
N TYR A 5 16.57 5.17 -21.32
CA TYR A 5 15.34 4.37 -21.10
C TYR A 5 14.74 4.55 -19.69
N LEU A 6 15.56 4.51 -18.66
CA LEU A 6 15.08 4.73 -17.28
C LEU A 6 14.62 6.17 -17.04
N ASP A 7 15.26 7.15 -17.67
CA ASP A 7 14.82 8.55 -17.61
C ASP A 7 13.44 8.72 -18.24
N SER A 8 13.25 8.13 -19.42
CA SER A 8 11.94 8.16 -20.12
C SER A 8 10.83 7.50 -19.31
N ILE A 9 11.10 6.40 -18.59
CA ILE A 9 10.11 5.77 -17.69
C ILE A 9 9.73 6.74 -16.57
N VAL A 10 10.70 7.38 -15.92
CA VAL A 10 10.47 8.33 -14.84
C VAL A 10 9.67 9.54 -15.32
N GLU A 11 10.05 10.12 -16.47
CA GLU A 11 9.36 11.25 -17.07
C GLU A 11 7.91 10.92 -17.41
N THR A 12 7.68 9.78 -18.07
CA THR A 12 6.33 9.30 -18.39
C THR A 12 5.49 9.09 -17.15
N ALA A 13 6.06 8.51 -16.11
CA ALA A 13 5.37 8.32 -14.84
C ALA A 13 4.99 9.66 -14.19
N VAL A 14 5.89 10.66 -14.23
CA VAL A 14 5.60 12.00 -13.72
C VAL A 14 4.44 12.64 -14.48
N GLU A 15 4.40 12.51 -15.80
CA GLU A 15 3.29 13.04 -16.60
C GLU A 15 1.96 12.39 -16.23
N TRP A 16 1.91 11.08 -16.14
CA TRP A 16 0.69 10.34 -15.83
C TRP A 16 0.16 10.62 -14.43
N TRP A 17 1.06 10.75 -13.43
CA TRP A 17 0.66 10.96 -12.05
C TRP A 17 0.46 12.43 -11.66
N SER A 18 0.92 13.39 -12.47
CA SER A 18 0.78 14.82 -12.19
C SER A 18 -0.65 15.25 -11.86
N PRO A 19 -1.70 14.83 -12.62
CA PRO A 19 -3.08 15.23 -12.30
C PRO A 19 -3.57 14.72 -10.93
N TYR A 20 -2.98 13.65 -10.42
CA TYR A 20 -3.38 12.98 -9.18
C TYR A 20 -2.40 13.23 -8.02
N SER A 21 -1.35 13.98 -8.24
CA SER A 21 -0.24 14.16 -7.29
C SER A 21 -0.69 14.70 -5.92
N HIS A 22 -1.73 15.54 -5.92
CA HIS A 22 -2.34 16.10 -4.71
C HIS A 22 -3.08 15.07 -3.84
N LEU A 23 -3.39 13.89 -4.38
CA LEU A 23 -4.04 12.77 -3.68
C LEU A 23 -3.02 11.77 -3.13
N LEU A 24 -1.75 11.88 -3.54
CA LEU A 24 -0.72 10.95 -3.15
C LEU A 24 -0.08 11.38 -1.83
N THR A 25 0.01 10.44 -0.89
CA THR A 25 0.69 10.66 0.39
C THR A 25 2.03 9.94 0.45
N VAL A 26 2.05 8.67 0.10
CA VAL A 26 3.24 7.82 0.14
C VAL A 26 3.25 6.83 -1.01
N ILE A 27 4.41 6.59 -1.57
CA ILE A 27 4.65 5.55 -2.58
C ILE A 27 5.78 4.65 -2.07
N GLY A 28 5.49 3.37 -1.89
CA GLY A 28 6.44 2.39 -1.38
C GLY A 28 7.18 1.65 -2.49
N TYR A 29 8.31 1.04 -2.13
CA TYR A 29 9.06 0.17 -3.04
C TYR A 29 8.38 -1.18 -3.21
N GLY A 30 8.50 -1.73 -4.42
CA GLY A 30 8.27 -3.12 -4.72
C GLY A 30 9.56 -3.86 -5.09
N ASN A 31 9.44 -5.14 -5.38
CA ASN A 31 10.57 -5.98 -5.77
C ASN A 31 11.19 -5.57 -7.12
N HIS A 32 10.43 -4.94 -8.01
CA HIS A 32 10.93 -4.42 -9.29
C HIS A 32 11.83 -3.20 -9.08
N GLU A 33 11.41 -2.23 -8.28
CA GLU A 33 12.18 -1.04 -7.97
C GLU A 33 13.46 -1.39 -7.21
N THR A 34 13.37 -2.27 -6.21
CA THR A 34 14.55 -2.73 -5.45
C THR A 34 15.53 -3.52 -6.32
N ALA A 35 15.04 -4.26 -7.32
CA ALA A 35 15.90 -4.94 -8.30
C ALA A 35 16.65 -3.93 -9.18
N ILE A 36 15.99 -2.85 -9.62
CA ILE A 36 16.65 -1.79 -10.41
C ILE A 36 17.74 -1.11 -9.58
N ILE A 37 17.47 -0.77 -8.33
CA ILE A 37 18.50 -0.20 -7.44
C ILE A 37 19.71 -1.13 -7.35
N LYS A 38 19.47 -2.42 -7.16
CA LYS A 38 20.53 -3.43 -7.01
C LYS A 38 21.38 -3.62 -8.27
N TRP A 39 20.75 -3.61 -9.45
CA TRP A 39 21.41 -3.99 -10.69
C TRP A 39 21.84 -2.79 -11.54
N GLN A 40 21.20 -1.64 -11.37
CA GLN A 40 21.45 -0.43 -12.16
C GLN A 40 21.98 0.74 -11.32
N GLU A 41 22.16 0.54 -10.03
CA GLU A 41 22.67 1.56 -9.07
C GLU A 41 21.92 2.89 -9.14
N THR A 42 20.62 2.83 -9.51
CA THR A 42 19.77 4.02 -9.62
C THR A 42 18.42 3.78 -8.97
N ASP A 43 17.96 4.76 -8.22
CA ASP A 43 16.66 4.76 -7.55
C ASP A 43 15.63 5.51 -8.40
N ILE A 44 14.91 4.76 -9.24
CA ILE A 44 13.90 5.33 -10.13
C ILE A 44 12.68 5.85 -9.36
N LEU A 45 12.31 5.22 -8.22
CA LEU A 45 11.17 5.64 -7.42
C LEU A 45 11.45 6.97 -6.72
N ALA A 46 12.59 7.11 -6.07
CA ALA A 46 12.99 8.37 -5.44
C ALA A 46 13.10 9.50 -6.47
N ARG A 47 13.64 9.22 -7.66
CA ARG A 47 13.70 10.19 -8.77
C ARG A 47 12.31 10.60 -9.24
N PHE A 48 11.41 9.64 -9.43
CA PHE A 48 10.03 9.90 -9.80
C PHE A 48 9.34 10.80 -8.78
N VAL A 49 9.36 10.45 -7.50
CA VAL A 49 8.71 11.22 -6.43
C VAL A 49 9.30 12.63 -6.33
N LYS A 50 10.63 12.75 -6.42
CA LYS A 50 11.29 14.07 -6.42
C LYS A 50 10.81 14.96 -7.57
N LEU A 51 10.77 14.44 -8.80
CA LEU A 51 10.33 15.21 -9.97
C LEU A 51 8.83 15.52 -9.90
N LEU A 52 8.01 14.57 -9.45
CA LEU A 52 6.58 14.78 -9.25
C LEU A 52 6.30 15.92 -8.27
N ASN A 53 6.99 15.91 -7.12
CA ASN A 53 6.86 16.94 -6.10
C ASN A 53 7.32 18.32 -6.60
N LEU A 54 8.44 18.37 -7.30
CA LEU A 54 8.96 19.62 -7.87
C LEU A 54 8.00 20.21 -8.92
N LYS A 55 7.47 19.36 -9.81
CA LYS A 55 6.57 19.81 -10.89
C LYS A 55 5.24 20.31 -10.36
N ASN A 56 4.68 19.66 -9.33
CA ASN A 56 3.30 19.89 -8.89
C ASN A 56 3.21 20.58 -7.51
N HIS A 57 4.32 20.98 -6.91
CA HIS A 57 4.38 21.58 -5.57
C HIS A 57 3.69 20.73 -4.50
N THR A 58 3.88 19.41 -4.56
CA THR A 58 3.33 18.42 -3.62
C THR A 58 4.40 17.90 -2.67
N ASN A 59 3.98 17.12 -1.67
CA ASN A 59 4.87 16.53 -0.67
C ASN A 59 4.63 15.02 -0.53
N VAL A 60 4.62 14.31 -1.65
CA VAL A 60 4.54 12.86 -1.68
C VAL A 60 5.81 12.27 -1.05
N GLN A 61 5.65 11.31 -0.16
CA GLN A 61 6.78 10.68 0.53
C GLN A 61 7.20 9.40 -0.18
N VAL A 62 8.49 9.13 -0.19
CA VAL A 62 9.02 7.82 -0.55
C VAL A 62 8.97 6.93 0.68
N GLY A 63 8.15 5.89 0.61
CA GLY A 63 8.04 4.87 1.66
C GLY A 63 9.08 3.77 1.51
N GLY A 64 9.15 2.86 2.48
CA GLY A 64 9.94 1.64 2.38
C GLY A 64 9.21 0.53 1.60
N TYR A 65 9.82 -0.66 1.55
CA TYR A 65 9.18 -1.91 1.09
C TYR A 65 7.97 -2.28 1.96
N GLY A 66 7.93 -1.78 3.17
CA GLY A 66 6.81 -1.76 4.10
C GLY A 66 7.01 -0.65 5.12
N GLY A 67 5.92 -0.19 5.70
CA GLY A 67 5.95 0.92 6.65
C GLY A 67 4.62 1.11 7.36
N TRP A 68 4.53 2.23 8.05
CA TRP A 68 3.33 2.66 8.76
C TRP A 68 2.88 4.01 8.26
N LEU A 69 1.59 4.16 8.06
CA LEU A 69 0.94 5.44 7.81
C LEU A 69 -0.06 5.69 8.95
N ILE A 70 0.08 6.81 9.63
CA ILE A 70 -0.83 7.23 10.69
C ILE A 70 -1.69 8.37 10.15
N VAL A 71 -2.99 8.11 10.04
CA VAL A 71 -3.96 9.11 9.62
C VAL A 71 -4.66 9.67 10.86
N ASN A 72 -4.41 10.94 11.15
CA ASN A 72 -5.01 11.63 12.29
C ASN A 72 -6.22 12.42 11.82
N SER A 73 -7.39 12.12 12.40
CA SER A 73 -8.60 12.89 12.24
C SER A 73 -8.83 13.76 13.46
N ILE A 74 -8.95 15.07 13.25
CA ILE A 74 -9.20 16.05 14.31
C ILE A 74 -10.57 16.65 14.07
N VAL A 75 -11.49 16.44 15.00
CA VAL A 75 -12.79 17.14 15.00
C VAL A 75 -12.58 18.53 15.60
N ARG A 76 -12.57 19.56 14.75
CA ARG A 76 -12.31 20.96 15.15
C ARG A 76 -13.53 21.67 15.72
N GLU A 77 -14.71 21.34 15.23
CA GLU A 77 -15.94 22.02 15.67
C GLU A 77 -16.67 21.17 16.71
N LYS A 78 -16.77 21.71 17.91
CA LYS A 78 -17.63 21.21 18.98
C LYS A 78 -18.38 22.34 19.63
N PRO A 79 -19.57 22.05 20.16
CA PRO A 79 -20.28 23.00 20.99
C PRO A 79 -19.39 23.52 22.14
N GLU A 80 -19.59 24.76 22.51
CA GLU A 80 -18.84 25.43 23.56
C GLU A 80 -18.76 24.56 24.83
N GLY A 81 -17.56 24.40 25.39
CA GLY A 81 -17.32 23.61 26.60
C GLY A 81 -16.97 22.14 26.40
N GLN A 82 -16.98 21.60 25.17
CA GLN A 82 -16.56 20.22 24.92
C GLN A 82 -15.11 20.10 24.41
N ARG A 83 -14.33 19.17 24.97
CA ARG A 83 -12.98 18.86 24.47
C ARG A 83 -13.04 18.23 23.07
N GLY A 84 -12.21 18.71 22.15
CA GLY A 84 -12.02 18.10 20.84
C GLY A 84 -11.64 16.62 20.98
N SER A 85 -12.13 15.76 20.09
CA SER A 85 -11.67 14.38 19.99
C SER A 85 -10.77 14.22 18.76
N SER A 86 -9.64 13.53 18.92
CA SER A 86 -8.85 13.08 17.82
C SER A 86 -8.93 11.56 17.73
N ARG A 87 -8.93 11.05 16.53
CA ARG A 87 -8.82 9.61 16.28
C ARG A 87 -7.70 9.40 15.29
N SER A 88 -6.90 8.36 15.52
CA SER A 88 -5.84 7.95 14.61
C SER A 88 -6.21 6.60 14.03
N ILE A 89 -6.00 6.45 12.73
CA ILE A 89 -6.07 5.16 12.04
C ILE A 89 -4.63 4.76 11.71
N LYS A 90 -4.22 3.60 12.15
CA LYS A 90 -2.89 3.04 11.94
C LYS A 90 -2.93 2.07 10.78
N ILE A 91 -2.33 2.45 9.67
CA ILE A 91 -2.26 1.64 8.46
C ILE A 91 -0.86 1.03 8.38
N LYS A 92 -0.77 -0.30 8.45
CA LYS A 92 0.44 -1.03 8.11
C LYS A 92 0.37 -1.41 6.64
N TYR A 93 1.32 -0.93 5.84
CA TYR A 93 1.47 -1.37 4.46
C TYR A 93 2.73 -2.24 4.32
N PHE A 94 2.66 -3.17 3.38
CA PHE A 94 3.78 -4.04 3.02
C PHE A 94 3.65 -4.40 1.54
N HIS A 95 4.74 -4.30 0.77
CA HIS A 95 4.68 -4.69 -0.65
C HIS A 95 4.23 -6.14 -0.79
N GLY A 96 4.74 -6.99 0.06
CA GLY A 96 4.43 -8.42 0.05
C GLY A 96 5.61 -9.27 -0.37
N SER A 97 5.43 -10.56 -0.21
CA SER A 97 6.41 -11.58 -0.56
C SER A 97 5.74 -12.93 -0.81
N GLY A 98 6.43 -13.82 -1.52
CA GLY A 98 5.94 -15.16 -1.82
C GLY A 98 4.88 -15.19 -2.91
N GLY A 99 4.14 -16.28 -3.02
CA GLY A 99 3.05 -16.47 -3.98
C GLY A 99 1.69 -16.60 -3.31
N GLY A 100 0.64 -16.19 -4.01
CA GLY A 100 -0.72 -16.58 -3.68
C GLY A 100 -0.98 -17.99 -4.22
N GLY A 101 -1.15 -18.98 -3.36
CA GLY A 101 -1.59 -20.31 -3.81
C GLY A 101 -2.94 -20.24 -4.51
N VAL A 102 -3.16 -21.07 -5.52
CA VAL A 102 -4.39 -21.08 -6.32
C VAL A 102 -5.65 -21.25 -5.44
N VAL A 103 -5.54 -22.01 -4.36
CA VAL A 103 -6.64 -22.26 -3.42
C VAL A 103 -6.77 -21.18 -2.36
N THR A 104 -5.65 -20.79 -1.75
CA THR A 104 -5.65 -19.86 -0.60
C THR A 104 -5.74 -18.40 -1.00
N LYS A 105 -5.39 -18.07 -2.26
CA LYS A 105 -5.45 -16.71 -2.82
C LYS A 105 -4.92 -15.62 -1.87
N GLY A 106 -3.85 -15.92 -1.14
CA GLY A 106 -3.22 -14.98 -0.21
C GLY A 106 -3.85 -14.90 1.19
N ALA A 107 -4.88 -15.68 1.51
CA ALA A 107 -5.47 -15.67 2.86
C ALA A 107 -4.46 -16.00 3.95
N LEU A 108 -3.51 -16.92 3.70
CA LEU A 108 -2.42 -17.23 4.63
C LEU A 108 -1.51 -16.03 4.88
N ASN A 109 -1.29 -15.18 3.88
CA ASN A 109 -0.46 -13.99 4.04
C ASN A 109 -1.13 -12.97 4.98
N LEU A 110 -2.46 -12.81 4.89
CA LEU A 110 -3.22 -11.98 5.82
C LEU A 110 -3.19 -12.55 7.24
N THR A 111 -3.31 -13.86 7.39
CA THR A 111 -3.20 -14.51 8.71
C THR A 111 -1.80 -14.29 9.32
N ARG A 112 -0.75 -14.45 8.54
CA ARG A 112 0.63 -14.18 9.01
C ARG A 112 0.83 -12.72 9.41
N ALA A 113 0.20 -11.77 8.71
CA ALA A 113 0.27 -10.37 9.09
C ALA A 113 -0.32 -10.10 10.47
N MET A 114 -1.38 -10.80 10.85
CA MET A 114 -1.96 -10.71 12.20
C MET A 114 -1.00 -11.19 13.28
N GLU A 115 -0.21 -12.23 13.01
CA GLU A 115 0.80 -12.75 13.95
C GLU A 115 2.01 -11.82 14.03
N MET A 116 2.37 -11.16 12.94
CA MET A 116 3.59 -10.33 12.88
C MET A 116 3.39 -8.90 13.40
N TYR A 117 2.18 -8.35 13.27
CA TYR A 117 1.93 -6.93 13.57
C TYR A 117 0.79 -6.79 14.57
N GLU A 118 1.08 -6.21 15.72
CA GLU A 118 0.12 -6.15 16.84
C GLU A 118 -0.81 -4.94 16.78
N ASP A 119 -0.36 -3.80 16.29
CA ASP A 119 -1.03 -2.52 16.50
C ASP A 119 -1.42 -1.81 15.20
N PHE A 120 -2.05 -2.50 14.28
CA PHE A 120 -2.68 -1.88 13.11
C PHE A 120 -4.21 -1.86 13.23
N ASP A 121 -4.84 -0.90 12.56
CA ASP A 121 -6.27 -0.89 12.28
C ASP A 121 -6.53 -1.41 10.86
N VAL A 122 -5.65 -1.06 9.93
CA VAL A 122 -5.67 -1.52 8.54
C VAL A 122 -4.33 -2.12 8.17
N PHE A 123 -4.35 -3.31 7.56
CA PHE A 123 -3.20 -3.92 6.89
C PHE A 123 -3.44 -4.02 5.39
N THR A 124 -2.48 -3.59 4.60
CA THR A 124 -2.56 -3.71 3.14
C THR A 124 -1.27 -4.32 2.56
N MET A 125 -1.45 -5.23 1.61
CA MET A 125 -0.35 -5.93 0.94
C MET A 125 -0.65 -6.10 -0.55
N GLY A 126 0.37 -5.95 -1.37
CA GLY A 126 0.34 -6.22 -2.81
C GLY A 126 1.09 -7.49 -3.20
N HIS A 127 1.89 -7.42 -4.26
CA HIS A 127 2.83 -8.42 -4.78
C HIS A 127 2.20 -9.70 -5.34
N ILE A 128 1.29 -10.32 -4.63
CA ILE A 128 0.68 -11.60 -5.04
C ILE A 128 -0.46 -11.44 -6.05
N HIS A 129 -0.79 -10.20 -6.38
CA HIS A 129 -1.80 -9.83 -7.37
C HIS A 129 -3.21 -10.40 -7.08
N GLU A 130 -3.53 -10.64 -5.82
CA GLU A 130 -4.89 -11.03 -5.42
C GLU A 130 -5.65 -9.82 -4.91
N ASN A 131 -6.96 -9.83 -5.10
CA ASN A 131 -7.84 -8.79 -4.60
C ASN A 131 -8.79 -9.40 -3.57
N ALA A 132 -8.43 -9.33 -2.30
CA ALA A 132 -9.17 -9.92 -1.20
C ALA A 132 -9.22 -8.96 -0.01
N ALA A 133 -10.27 -9.10 0.80
CA ALA A 133 -10.38 -8.42 2.09
C ALA A 133 -10.79 -9.42 3.16
N ARG A 134 -10.30 -9.18 4.37
CA ARG A 134 -10.66 -9.92 5.55
C ARG A 134 -10.78 -8.96 6.72
N ASN A 135 -11.84 -9.10 7.50
CA ASN A 135 -12.01 -8.42 8.77
C ASN A 135 -11.78 -9.42 9.89
N ASP A 136 -11.16 -8.96 10.95
CA ASP A 136 -10.94 -9.74 12.15
C ASP A 136 -11.07 -8.85 13.39
N ALA A 137 -10.99 -9.41 14.59
CA ALA A 137 -11.05 -8.66 15.82
C ALA A 137 -10.02 -9.17 16.82
N ARG A 138 -9.45 -8.26 17.59
CA ARG A 138 -8.62 -8.58 18.75
C ARG A 138 -9.29 -8.13 20.03
N ASP A 139 -9.18 -8.97 21.02
CA ASP A 139 -9.50 -8.62 22.39
C ASP A 139 -8.33 -7.90 23.04
N THR A 140 -8.57 -6.71 23.58
CA THR A 140 -7.54 -5.84 24.15
C THR A 140 -8.01 -5.21 25.44
N ILE A 141 -7.06 -4.84 26.30
CA ILE A 141 -7.30 -4.06 27.50
C ILE A 141 -6.72 -2.66 27.26
N VAL A 142 -7.53 -1.65 27.49
CA VAL A 142 -7.12 -0.23 27.37
C VAL A 142 -7.10 0.38 28.76
N GLN A 143 -6.00 1.01 29.11
CA GLN A 143 -5.87 1.79 30.33
C GLN A 143 -6.48 3.19 30.11
N GLY A 144 -7.32 3.60 31.05
CA GLY A 144 -7.89 4.96 31.09
C GLY A 144 -7.72 5.55 32.51
N GLY A 145 -6.66 6.35 32.69
CA GLY A 145 -6.25 6.79 34.02
C GLY A 145 -5.86 5.61 34.91
N ASP A 146 -6.46 5.50 36.10
CA ASP A 146 -6.20 4.41 37.04
C ASP A 146 -7.09 3.17 36.83
N THR A 147 -7.86 3.15 35.75
CA THR A 147 -8.78 2.06 35.44
C THR A 147 -8.44 1.35 34.14
N TYR A 148 -8.86 0.09 34.04
CA TYR A 148 -8.73 -0.71 32.83
C TYR A 148 -10.10 -1.08 32.31
N ARG A 149 -10.25 -1.07 30.99
CA ARG A 149 -11.48 -1.50 30.33
C ARG A 149 -11.18 -2.46 29.21
N HIS A 150 -12.03 -3.45 29.05
CA HIS A 150 -12.06 -4.32 27.91
C HIS A 150 -12.39 -3.53 26.63
N ASN A 151 -11.73 -3.86 25.55
CA ASN A 151 -11.95 -3.25 24.24
C ASN A 151 -11.77 -4.30 23.13
N GLN A 152 -12.66 -4.29 22.17
CA GLN A 152 -12.52 -5.09 20.96
C GLN A 152 -12.00 -4.21 19.83
N LYS A 153 -10.80 -4.47 19.39
CA LYS A 153 -10.19 -3.77 18.26
C LYS A 153 -10.54 -4.49 16.96
N GLN A 154 -11.24 -3.79 16.06
CA GLN A 154 -11.50 -4.28 14.71
C GLN A 154 -10.24 -4.14 13.85
N LEU A 155 -9.94 -5.15 13.06
CA LEU A 155 -8.82 -5.21 12.14
C LEU A 155 -9.33 -5.39 10.72
N HIS A 156 -8.88 -4.52 9.82
CA HIS A 156 -9.21 -4.59 8.41
C HIS A 156 -7.96 -4.95 7.60
N MET A 157 -8.01 -6.04 6.86
CA MET A 157 -6.88 -6.51 6.08
C MET A 157 -7.26 -6.64 4.62
N CYS A 158 -6.41 -6.19 3.74
CA CYS A 158 -6.66 -6.31 2.31
C CYS A 158 -5.41 -6.65 1.51
N LEU A 159 -5.66 -7.39 0.43
CA LEU A 159 -4.74 -7.58 -0.67
C LEU A 159 -5.19 -6.67 -1.80
N THR A 160 -4.25 -5.95 -2.38
CA THR A 160 -4.50 -5.14 -3.56
C THR A 160 -4.28 -5.98 -4.81
N GLY A 161 -5.13 -5.79 -5.81
CA GLY A 161 -4.96 -6.39 -7.12
C GLY A 161 -3.69 -5.92 -7.83
N THR A 162 -3.65 -6.10 -9.12
CA THR A 162 -2.56 -5.62 -9.97
C THR A 162 -3.03 -4.53 -10.91
N TYR A 163 -2.12 -3.69 -11.40
CA TYR A 163 -2.36 -2.82 -12.54
C TYR A 163 -1.80 -3.40 -13.86
N LYS A 164 -1.26 -4.61 -13.78
CA LYS A 164 -0.66 -5.30 -14.90
C LYS A 164 -1.67 -6.24 -15.52
N GLU A 165 -2.02 -6.01 -16.78
CA GLU A 165 -2.79 -6.93 -17.59
C GLU A 165 -1.85 -7.71 -18.52
N GLU A 166 -1.87 -9.04 -18.40
CA GLU A 166 -1.00 -9.91 -19.16
C GLU A 166 -1.77 -10.83 -20.14
N TYR A 167 -3.10 -10.85 -20.07
CA TYR A 167 -3.97 -11.74 -20.85
C TYR A 167 -4.73 -11.04 -21.99
N GLY A 168 -4.45 -9.77 -22.26
CA GLY A 168 -5.01 -9.06 -23.41
C GLY A 168 -4.57 -9.63 -24.74
N THR A 169 -5.23 -9.26 -25.82
CA THR A 169 -4.92 -9.73 -27.18
C THR A 169 -3.45 -9.46 -27.54
N GLY A 170 -2.70 -10.49 -27.89
CA GLY A 170 -1.29 -10.40 -28.20
C GLY A 170 -0.34 -10.32 -27.01
N SER A 171 -0.84 -10.46 -25.80
CA SER A 171 -0.01 -10.49 -24.59
C SER A 171 0.98 -11.63 -24.57
N LYS A 172 2.19 -11.31 -24.11
CA LYS A 172 3.30 -12.26 -23.93
C LYS A 172 3.91 -12.09 -22.53
N GLY A 173 3.04 -11.97 -21.53
CA GLY A 173 3.49 -11.76 -20.17
C GLY A 173 3.90 -13.05 -19.47
N TRP A 174 4.66 -12.91 -18.39
CA TRP A 174 5.13 -14.02 -17.57
C TRP A 174 4.00 -14.94 -17.07
N HIS A 175 2.83 -14.37 -16.74
CA HIS A 175 1.66 -15.16 -16.30
C HIS A 175 1.13 -16.03 -17.44
N VAL A 176 1.08 -15.50 -18.67
CA VAL A 176 0.61 -16.22 -19.85
C VAL A 176 1.54 -17.39 -20.16
N GLU A 177 2.86 -17.15 -20.17
CA GLU A 177 3.85 -18.17 -20.45
C GLU A 177 3.84 -19.33 -19.44
N ARG A 178 3.48 -19.05 -18.20
CA ARG A 178 3.36 -20.05 -17.13
C ARG A 178 1.98 -20.67 -16.98
N GLY A 179 1.00 -20.24 -17.74
CA GLY A 179 -0.38 -20.69 -17.59
C GLY A 179 -0.97 -20.33 -16.21
N ALA A 180 -0.48 -19.24 -15.59
CA ALA A 180 -0.99 -18.79 -14.31
C ALA A 180 -2.41 -18.20 -14.47
N PRO A 181 -3.29 -18.29 -13.47
CA PRO A 181 -4.64 -17.75 -13.58
C PRO A 181 -4.63 -16.23 -13.74
N ILE A 182 -5.61 -15.70 -14.47
CA ILE A 182 -5.87 -14.27 -14.60
C ILE A 182 -6.01 -13.64 -13.21
N LYS A 183 -5.40 -12.48 -13.03
CA LYS A 183 -5.39 -11.76 -11.76
C LYS A 183 -6.31 -10.53 -11.81
N PRO A 184 -6.99 -10.19 -10.70
CA PRO A 184 -7.87 -9.03 -10.65
C PRO A 184 -7.06 -7.72 -10.78
N VAL A 185 -7.50 -6.86 -11.71
CA VAL A 185 -6.93 -5.53 -11.91
C VAL A 185 -7.58 -4.54 -10.94
N GLY A 186 -6.78 -3.67 -10.34
CA GLY A 186 -7.24 -2.55 -9.53
C GLY A 186 -6.66 -2.51 -8.11
N GLY A 187 -7.10 -1.51 -7.35
CA GLY A 187 -6.74 -1.25 -5.96
C GLY A 187 -7.88 -1.49 -4.99
N ARG A 188 -7.79 -0.88 -3.81
CA ARG A 188 -8.82 -0.89 -2.76
C ARG A 188 -9.17 0.53 -2.33
N ILE A 189 -10.44 0.76 -2.11
CA ILE A 189 -10.96 1.95 -1.45
C ILE A 189 -11.41 1.50 -0.06
N LEU A 190 -10.94 2.20 0.96
CA LEU A 190 -11.34 2.03 2.35
C LEU A 190 -12.35 3.13 2.68
N THR A 191 -13.55 2.77 3.02
CA THR A 191 -14.66 3.69 3.38
C THR A 191 -15.08 3.47 4.82
#